data_fada1294de04614eaf7bf589eb0add4f
#
_entry.id   fada1294de04614eaf7bf589eb0add4f
#
_cell.length_a   1.000
_cell.length_b   1.000
_cell.length_c   1.000
_cell.angle_alpha   90.00
_cell.angle_beta   90.00
_cell.angle_gamma   90.00
#
_symmetry.space_group_name_H-M   'P 1'
#
loop_
_entity.id
_entity.type
_entity.pdbx_description
1 polymer ?
#
loop_
_entity_poly.entity_id
_entity_poly.type
_entity_poly.pdbx_seq_one_letter_code
_entity_poly.pdbx_strand_id
1 'polypeptide(L)'
;MPKFLLISRHSPENCPMFNEKARKVFMEYVSKLDGILKKHGMKMLGNWTVPTEHLSVLVFEAPSSEAFEKCGMEPEVLALSAYETYEVKSALGMEETVKMLRQAK
;
A
#
# COMPACT_ATOMS: atom_id res chain seq x y z
N MET A 1 2.12 -9.99 13.11
CA MET A 1 0.95 -9.55 12.32
C MET A 1 1.14 -9.92 10.87
N PRO A 2 0.05 -10.23 10.16
CA PRO A 2 0.13 -10.48 8.73
C PRO A 2 0.75 -9.32 7.96
N LYS A 3 1.48 -9.65 6.91
CA LYS A 3 2.13 -8.67 6.04
C LYS A 3 1.49 -8.71 4.66
N PHE A 4 1.39 -7.55 4.05
CA PHE A 4 0.81 -7.37 2.72
C PHE A 4 1.75 -6.55 1.86
N LEU A 5 1.98 -7.06 0.66
CA LEU A 5 2.72 -6.35 -0.37
C LEU A 5 1.71 -5.72 -1.32
N LEU A 6 1.81 -4.43 -1.51
CA LEU A 6 0.92 -3.70 -2.42
C LEU A 6 1.76 -3.09 -3.53
N ILE A 7 1.35 -3.35 -4.77
CA ILE A 7 1.95 -2.71 -5.94
C ILE A 7 0.90 -1.78 -6.51
N SER A 8 1.20 -0.48 -6.52
CA SER A 8 0.32 0.50 -7.13
C SER A 8 0.91 0.95 -8.47
N ARG A 9 0.03 1.10 -9.46
CA ARG A 9 0.42 1.55 -10.79
C ARG A 9 -0.51 2.67 -11.24
N HIS A 10 0.04 3.61 -11.99
CA HIS A 10 -0.75 4.64 -12.64
C HIS A 10 -0.27 4.80 -14.07
N SER A 11 -1.19 5.23 -14.95
CA SER A 11 -0.83 5.55 -16.33
C SER A 11 0.00 6.84 -16.37
N PRO A 12 0.74 7.08 -17.46
CA PRO A 12 1.47 8.35 -17.61
C PRO A 12 0.57 9.58 -17.48
N GLU A 13 -0.67 9.52 -17.97
CA GLU A 13 -1.63 10.62 -17.88
C GLU A 13 -2.02 10.94 -16.44
N ASN A 14 -2.01 9.94 -15.57
CA ASN A 14 -2.38 10.08 -14.16
C ASN A 14 -1.19 10.27 -13.24
N CYS A 15 0.01 10.42 -13.81
CA CYS A 15 1.22 10.58 -13.00
C CYS A 15 1.16 11.88 -12.18
N PRO A 16 1.34 11.83 -10.86
CA PRO A 16 1.32 13.04 -10.03
C PRO A 16 2.34 14.11 -10.44
N MET A 17 3.40 13.73 -11.15
CA MET A 17 4.38 14.69 -11.66
C MET A 17 3.79 15.63 -12.73
N PHE A 18 2.82 15.12 -13.50
CA PHE A 18 2.28 15.84 -14.66
C PHE A 18 0.78 16.11 -14.57
N ASN A 19 0.09 15.46 -13.66
CA ASN A 19 -1.34 15.62 -13.46
C ASN A 19 -1.59 16.33 -12.13
N GLU A 20 -2.04 17.58 -12.20
CA GLU A 20 -2.24 18.40 -11.01
C GLU A 20 -3.30 17.83 -10.07
N LYS A 21 -4.40 17.30 -10.60
CA LYS A 21 -5.47 16.70 -9.78
C LYS A 21 -4.98 15.45 -9.07
N ALA A 22 -4.27 14.59 -9.77
CA ALA A 22 -3.69 13.38 -9.19
C ALA A 22 -2.68 13.75 -8.09
N ARG A 23 -1.87 14.79 -8.31
CA ARG A 23 -0.91 15.28 -7.33
C ARG A 23 -1.60 15.76 -6.06
N LYS A 24 -2.68 16.52 -6.18
CA LYS A 24 -3.45 17.00 -5.02
C LYS A 24 -4.01 15.85 -4.19
N VAL A 25 -4.58 14.86 -4.86
CA VAL A 25 -5.13 13.67 -4.20
C VAL A 25 -4.03 12.90 -3.48
N PHE A 26 -2.90 12.71 -4.13
CA PHE A 26 -1.75 12.03 -3.54
C PHE A 26 -1.21 12.76 -2.32
N MET A 27 -1.05 14.08 -2.41
CA MET A 27 -0.53 14.87 -1.28
C MET A 27 -1.50 14.88 -0.10
N GLU A 28 -2.80 14.88 -0.33
CA GLU A 28 -3.80 14.75 0.72
C GLU A 28 -3.69 13.39 1.40
N TYR A 29 -3.56 12.33 0.62
CA TYR A 29 -3.34 10.98 1.14
C TYR A 29 -2.08 10.93 2.03
N VAL A 30 -0.97 11.47 1.56
CA VAL A 30 0.28 11.49 2.32
C VAL A 30 0.11 12.22 3.65
N SER A 31 -0.59 13.35 3.65
CA SER A 31 -0.80 14.15 4.84
C SER A 31 -1.65 13.45 5.91
N LYS A 32 -2.52 12.52 5.49
CA LYS A 32 -3.44 11.79 6.39
C LYS A 32 -2.97 10.37 6.71
N LEU A 33 -1.95 9.88 6.02
CA LEU A 33 -1.57 8.47 6.05
C LEU A 33 -1.27 7.96 7.46
N ASP A 34 -0.50 8.70 8.25
CA ASP A 34 -0.12 8.30 9.60
C ASP A 34 -1.36 8.05 10.48
N GLY A 35 -2.30 8.98 10.44
CA GLY A 35 -3.55 8.85 11.20
C GLY A 35 -4.41 7.69 10.72
N ILE A 36 -4.47 7.49 9.40
CA ILE A 36 -5.22 6.38 8.80
C ILE A 36 -4.64 5.05 9.24
N LEU A 37 -3.33 4.88 9.17
CA LEU A 37 -2.68 3.65 9.59
C LEU A 37 -2.92 3.36 11.07
N LYS A 38 -2.78 4.36 11.92
CA LYS A 38 -3.02 4.21 13.36
C LYS A 38 -4.47 3.81 13.65
N LYS A 39 -5.41 4.42 12.96
CA LYS A 39 -6.84 4.11 13.12
C LYS A 39 -7.14 2.63 12.87
N HIS A 40 -6.45 2.01 11.92
CA HIS A 40 -6.66 0.62 11.54
C HIS A 40 -5.65 -0.35 12.15
N GLY A 41 -4.81 0.13 13.07
CA GLY A 41 -3.80 -0.71 13.73
C GLY A 41 -2.73 -1.22 12.77
N MET A 42 -2.49 -0.49 11.71
CA MET A 42 -1.54 -0.87 10.65
C MET A 42 -0.22 -0.14 10.77
N LYS A 43 0.80 -0.73 10.18
CA LYS A 43 2.15 -0.16 10.11
C LYS A 43 2.70 -0.32 8.71
N MET A 44 3.27 0.75 8.16
CA MET A 44 3.98 0.69 6.89
C MET A 44 5.44 0.32 7.17
N LEU A 45 5.90 -0.78 6.59
CA LEU A 45 7.26 -1.27 6.75
C LEU A 45 8.20 -0.74 5.68
N GLY A 46 7.67 -0.40 4.53
CA GLY A 46 8.46 0.14 3.44
C GLY A 46 7.59 0.70 2.34
N ASN A 47 8.15 1.65 1.59
CA ASN A 47 7.49 2.29 0.47
C ASN A 47 8.56 2.78 -0.49
N TRP A 48 8.55 2.26 -1.70
CA TRP A 48 9.52 2.61 -2.75
C TRP A 48 8.78 2.94 -4.03
N THR A 49 9.24 3.98 -4.72
CA THR A 49 8.69 4.40 -6.00
C THR A 49 9.68 4.08 -7.11
N VAL A 50 9.18 3.56 -8.22
CA VAL A 50 9.95 3.35 -9.44
C VAL A 50 9.41 4.32 -10.49
N PRO A 51 9.96 5.55 -10.57
CA PRO A 51 9.38 6.62 -11.39
C PRO A 51 9.31 6.28 -12.87
N THR A 52 10.29 5.58 -13.38
CA THR A 52 10.37 5.23 -14.81
C THR A 52 9.30 4.23 -15.24
N GLU A 53 8.73 3.48 -14.29
CA GLU A 53 7.70 2.49 -14.57
C GLU A 53 6.33 2.90 -14.03
N HIS A 54 6.22 4.09 -13.46
CA HIS A 54 4.96 4.61 -12.89
C HIS A 54 4.33 3.65 -11.88
N LEU A 55 5.16 3.08 -11.01
CA LEU A 55 4.68 2.18 -9.97
C LEU A 55 5.35 2.45 -8.62
N SER A 56 4.68 2.00 -7.58
CA SER A 56 5.22 2.01 -6.22
C SER A 56 5.01 0.64 -5.59
N VAL A 57 5.93 0.26 -4.72
CA VAL A 57 5.84 -0.99 -3.95
C VAL A 57 5.78 -0.60 -2.48
N LEU A 58 4.74 -1.08 -1.80
CA LEU A 58 4.51 -0.79 -0.39
C LEU A 58 4.38 -2.10 0.39
N VAL A 59 4.91 -2.12 1.59
CA VAL A 59 4.79 -3.29 2.48
C VAL A 59 4.17 -2.81 3.79
N PHE A 60 3.10 -3.48 4.19
CA PHE A 60 2.36 -3.15 5.41
C PHE A 60 2.26 -4.36 6.34
N GLU A 61 2.18 -4.08 7.64
CA GLU A 61 1.62 -5.02 8.61
C GLU A 61 0.21 -4.55 8.94
N ALA A 62 -0.72 -5.50 9.07
CA ALA A 62 -2.09 -5.24 9.50
C ALA A 62 -2.56 -6.35 10.43
N PRO A 63 -3.49 -6.07 11.36
CA PRO A 63 -4.02 -7.10 12.25
C PRO A 63 -4.69 -8.25 11.49
N SER A 64 -5.29 -7.96 10.33
CA SER A 64 -6.00 -8.93 9.51
C SER A 64 -6.16 -8.38 8.10
N SER A 65 -6.57 -9.24 7.17
CA SER A 65 -6.92 -8.80 5.81
C SER A 65 -8.14 -7.88 5.83
N GLU A 66 -9.07 -8.11 6.77
CA GLU A 66 -10.24 -7.23 6.93
C GLU A 66 -9.82 -5.82 7.33
N ALA A 67 -8.88 -5.67 8.27
CA ALA A 67 -8.36 -4.36 8.66
C ALA A 67 -7.70 -3.65 7.48
N PHE A 68 -6.94 -4.39 6.68
CA PHE A 68 -6.30 -3.86 5.48
C PHE A 68 -7.35 -3.36 4.48
N GLU A 69 -8.41 -4.13 4.25
CA GLU A 69 -9.50 -3.74 3.36
C GLU A 69 -10.25 -2.50 3.86
N LYS A 70 -10.52 -2.44 5.16
CA LYS A 70 -11.17 -1.26 5.76
C LYS A 70 -10.31 -0.02 5.62
N CYS A 71 -9.00 -0.15 5.76
CA CYS A 71 -8.07 0.95 5.53
C CYS A 71 -8.20 1.47 4.10
N GLY A 72 -8.33 0.58 3.12
CA GLY A 72 -8.53 0.93 1.72
C GLY A 72 -9.84 1.67 1.44
N MET A 73 -10.79 1.61 2.36
CA MET A 73 -12.09 2.31 2.23
C MET A 73 -12.05 3.74 2.77
N GLU A 74 -10.94 4.18 3.36
CA GLU A 74 -10.81 5.56 3.82
C GLU A 74 -10.93 6.52 2.63
N PRO A 75 -11.61 7.68 2.80
CA PRO A 75 -11.86 8.59 1.67
C PRO A 75 -10.62 8.99 0.90
N GLU A 76 -9.51 9.25 1.58
CA GLU A 76 -8.26 9.67 0.96
C GLU A 76 -7.65 8.54 0.13
N VAL A 77 -7.80 7.29 0.58
CA VAL A 77 -7.31 6.12 -0.14
C VAL A 77 -8.20 5.82 -1.35
N LEU A 78 -9.51 5.90 -1.17
CA LEU A 78 -10.46 5.72 -2.28
C LEU A 78 -10.26 6.77 -3.37
N ALA A 79 -9.95 8.01 -2.99
CA ALA A 79 -9.69 9.07 -3.96
C ALA A 79 -8.49 8.74 -4.84
N LEU A 80 -7.46 8.09 -4.29
CA LEU A 80 -6.31 7.64 -5.07
C LEU A 80 -6.70 6.60 -6.11
N SER A 81 -7.69 5.75 -5.82
CA SER A 81 -8.09 4.67 -6.71
C SER A 81 -8.68 5.19 -8.04
N ALA A 82 -9.03 6.47 -8.11
CA ALA A 82 -9.44 7.11 -9.36
C ALA A 82 -8.26 7.29 -10.33
N TYR A 83 -7.03 7.26 -9.82
CA TYR A 83 -5.82 7.52 -10.61
C TYR A 83 -4.87 6.34 -10.65
N GLU A 84 -5.07 5.32 -9.83
CA GLU A 84 -4.14 4.21 -9.68
C GLU A 84 -4.88 2.88 -9.65
N THR A 85 -4.17 1.83 -10.02
CA THR A 85 -4.62 0.45 -9.83
C THR A 85 -3.72 -0.22 -8.81
N TYR A 86 -4.26 -1.19 -8.09
CA TYR A 86 -3.54 -1.87 -7.02
C TYR A 86 -3.53 -3.38 -7.21
N GLU A 87 -2.41 -3.99 -6.86
CA GLU A 87 -2.26 -5.42 -6.75
C GLU A 87 -1.80 -5.72 -5.32
N VAL A 88 -2.52 -6.58 -4.61
CA VAL A 88 -2.22 -6.89 -3.22
C VAL A 88 -1.89 -8.36 -3.09
N LYS A 89 -0.81 -8.67 -2.37
CA LYS A 89 -0.38 -10.04 -2.09
C LYS A 89 -0.09 -10.18 -0.60
N SER A 90 -0.48 -11.33 -0.04
CA SER A 90 0.00 -11.71 1.30
C SER A 90 1.48 -12.03 1.20
N ALA A 91 2.26 -11.58 2.19
CA ALA A 91 3.71 -11.76 2.19
C ALA A 91 4.20 -12.32 3.51
N LEU A 92 5.30 -13.06 3.44
CA LEU A 92 6.00 -13.57 4.62
C LEU A 92 7.38 -12.94 4.68
N GLY A 93 7.80 -12.56 5.89
CA GLY A 93 9.18 -12.18 6.13
C GLY A 93 10.08 -13.41 6.06
N MET A 94 11.39 -13.20 5.98
CA MET A 94 12.35 -14.30 5.90
C MET A 94 12.24 -15.22 7.10
N GLU A 95 12.11 -14.68 8.32
CA GLU A 95 11.98 -15.48 9.53
C GLU A 95 10.73 -16.35 9.50
N GLU A 96 9.61 -15.79 9.08
CA GLU A 96 8.36 -16.55 8.97
C GLU A 96 8.47 -17.65 7.92
N THR A 97 9.13 -17.36 6.80
CA THR A 97 9.37 -18.34 5.73
C THR A 97 10.23 -19.49 6.23
N VAL A 98 11.33 -19.19 6.92
CA VAL A 98 12.23 -20.20 7.48
C VAL A 98 11.49 -21.07 8.49
N LYS A 99 10.69 -20.45 9.37
CA LYS A 99 9.91 -21.19 10.37
C LYS A 99 8.94 -22.16 9.69
N MET A 100 8.25 -21.70 8.65
CA MET A 100 7.33 -22.55 7.89
C MET A 100 8.07 -23.73 7.25
N LEU A 101 9.24 -23.49 6.67
CA LEU A 101 10.04 -24.55 6.02
C LEU A 101 10.56 -25.57 7.03
N ARG A 102 10.94 -25.13 8.22
CA ARG A 102 11.39 -26.06 9.29
C ARG A 102 10.28 -26.97 9.77
N GLN A 103 9.02 -26.58 9.64
CA GLN A 103 7.86 -27.37 10.00
C GLN A 103 7.37 -28.27 8.86
N ALA A 104 7.91 -28.12 7.66
CA ALA A 104 7.53 -28.93 6.51
C ALA A 104 8.02 -30.37 6.70
N LYS A 105 7.21 -31.32 6.26
CA LYS A 105 7.52 -32.74 6.33
C LYS A 105 7.92 -33.31 4.99
#